data_827442cf55b8e65f67bfe9674851f14f
#
_entry.id   827442cf55b8e65f67bfe9674851f14f
#
_cell.length_a   1.000
_cell.length_b   1.000
_cell.length_c   1.000
_cell.angle_alpha   90.00
_cell.angle_beta   90.00
_cell.angle_gamma   90.00
#
_symmetry.space_group_name_H-M   'P 1'
#
loop_
_entity.id
_entity.type
_entity.pdbx_description
1 polymer ?
#
loop_
_entity_poly.entity_id
_entity_poly.type
_entity_poly.pdbx_seq_one_letter_code
_entity_poly.pdbx_strand_id
1 'polypeptide(L)'
;MSKKYVYMFSEGNAGMRNLLGGKGANLAEMTNLGLPVPYGFTISTEACTEYNEGGKKLTDEMIDQIEVALAKLEEIAGKKLGDPENPLLVSVRSGARASMPGMMDTVLNLGLNDISVEGLAKKTGNTRFAYDSYRRFIMMFADVVIGVSKSKFERKLDEYKESVGAKYDTDLTAEDLKKVTAIFKQIYLDDQGKEFPQNPKEQLLEAAMAVFRSWDNPRAFVYRRMNDIPYSWGTAVNVQMMVFGNMGNTSGTGVAFTRNAATGEKAMLGEYLVNAQGEDVVAGVQIGRAHV
;
A
#
# COMPACT_ATOMS: atom_id res chain seq x y z
N MET A 1 13.50 16.29 -25.56
CA MET A 1 12.60 15.17 -25.21
C MET A 1 12.26 15.31 -23.74
N SER A 2 11.00 15.22 -23.37
CA SER A 2 10.60 15.21 -21.95
C SER A 2 11.18 13.98 -21.26
N LYS A 3 11.56 14.11 -20.00
CA LYS A 3 12.11 13.00 -19.20
C LYS A 3 10.99 12.06 -18.78
N LYS A 4 11.20 10.76 -18.88
CA LYS A 4 10.20 9.77 -18.46
C LYS A 4 10.43 9.38 -17.00
N TYR A 5 9.45 9.64 -16.14
CA TYR A 5 9.47 9.33 -14.72
C TYR A 5 8.60 8.14 -14.34
N VAL A 6 7.55 7.85 -15.12
CA VAL A 6 6.55 6.84 -14.78
C VAL A 6 6.51 5.75 -15.83
N TYR A 7 6.52 4.49 -15.38
CA TYR A 7 6.59 3.29 -16.20
C TYR A 7 5.50 2.32 -15.78
N MET A 8 4.60 1.95 -16.70
CA MET A 8 3.72 0.80 -16.47
C MET A 8 4.56 -0.46 -16.25
N PHE A 9 4.06 -1.45 -15.50
CA PHE A 9 4.83 -2.69 -15.31
C PHE A 9 5.15 -3.38 -16.63
N SER A 10 4.31 -3.26 -17.65
CA SER A 10 4.57 -3.76 -19.01
C SER A 10 5.68 -3.03 -19.77
N GLU A 11 6.14 -1.87 -19.29
CA GLU A 11 7.18 -1.05 -19.94
C GLU A 11 8.58 -1.25 -19.34
N GLY A 12 8.70 -2.04 -18.28
CA GLY A 12 9.96 -2.31 -17.60
C GLY A 12 10.42 -3.76 -17.74
N ASN A 13 11.58 -4.07 -17.14
CA ASN A 13 12.13 -5.43 -17.03
C ASN A 13 13.13 -5.52 -15.87
N ALA A 14 13.63 -6.75 -15.61
CA ALA A 14 14.58 -7.01 -14.51
C ALA A 14 15.88 -6.21 -14.58
N GLY A 15 16.32 -5.82 -15.80
CA GLY A 15 17.55 -5.03 -16.04
C GLY A 15 17.42 -3.57 -15.59
N MET A 16 16.20 -3.06 -15.41
CA MET A 16 15.93 -1.68 -15.04
C MET A 16 15.95 -1.41 -13.52
N ARG A 17 16.64 -2.25 -12.74
CA ARG A 17 16.66 -2.17 -11.28
C ARG A 17 17.14 -0.82 -10.75
N ASN A 18 18.07 -0.16 -11.44
CA ASN A 18 18.54 1.16 -11.05
C ASN A 18 17.46 2.25 -11.17
N LEU A 19 16.56 2.10 -12.11
CA LEU A 19 15.50 3.06 -12.42
C LEU A 19 14.19 2.75 -11.70
N LEU A 20 13.79 1.47 -11.67
CA LEU A 20 12.51 1.04 -11.12
C LEU A 20 12.62 0.51 -9.68
N GLY A 21 13.83 0.46 -9.13
CA GLY A 21 14.11 -0.23 -7.88
C GLY A 21 13.98 -1.76 -8.02
N GLY A 22 14.35 -2.50 -6.97
CA GLY A 22 14.28 -3.96 -6.99
C GLY A 22 12.85 -4.48 -7.13
N LYS A 23 11.90 -3.87 -6.42
CA LYS A 23 10.50 -4.29 -6.46
C LYS A 23 9.84 -3.98 -7.82
N GLY A 24 10.00 -2.76 -8.33
CA GLY A 24 9.43 -2.36 -9.62
C GLY A 24 9.98 -3.17 -10.80
N ALA A 25 11.29 -3.39 -10.84
CA ALA A 25 11.94 -4.21 -11.88
C ALA A 25 11.43 -5.66 -11.87
N ASN A 26 11.27 -6.27 -10.68
CA ASN A 26 10.76 -7.62 -10.56
C ASN A 26 9.26 -7.71 -10.92
N LEU A 27 8.44 -6.72 -10.52
CA LEU A 27 7.03 -6.66 -10.92
C LEU A 27 6.89 -6.56 -12.45
N ALA A 28 7.73 -5.74 -13.08
CA ALA A 28 7.75 -5.61 -14.53
C ALA A 28 8.16 -6.92 -15.22
N GLU A 29 9.23 -7.57 -14.74
CA GLU A 29 9.68 -8.86 -15.29
C GLU A 29 8.59 -9.93 -15.18
N MET A 30 7.98 -10.08 -13.99
CA MET A 30 6.91 -11.05 -13.78
C MET A 30 5.69 -10.77 -14.67
N THR A 31 5.35 -9.48 -14.88
CA THR A 31 4.27 -9.08 -15.79
C THR A 31 4.58 -9.51 -17.22
N ASN A 32 5.79 -9.27 -17.69
CA ASN A 32 6.21 -9.62 -19.07
C ASN A 32 6.35 -11.14 -19.28
N LEU A 33 6.62 -11.90 -18.20
CA LEU A 33 6.58 -13.37 -18.21
C LEU A 33 5.16 -13.95 -18.21
N GLY A 34 4.12 -13.10 -18.15
CA GLY A 34 2.71 -13.52 -18.14
C GLY A 34 2.23 -14.07 -16.80
N LEU A 35 2.95 -13.82 -15.71
CA LEU A 35 2.48 -14.18 -14.37
C LEU A 35 1.29 -13.28 -13.98
N PRO A 36 0.36 -13.74 -13.13
CA PRO A 36 -0.82 -13.01 -12.72
C PRO A 36 -0.49 -11.89 -11.71
N VAL A 37 0.36 -10.94 -12.13
CA VAL A 37 0.71 -9.76 -11.35
C VAL A 37 -0.44 -8.75 -11.43
N PRO A 38 -0.96 -8.24 -10.31
CA PRO A 38 -1.92 -7.14 -10.34
C PRO A 38 -1.33 -5.93 -11.07
N TYR A 39 -2.12 -5.30 -11.92
CA TYR A 39 -1.69 -4.17 -12.75
C TYR A 39 -1.18 -3.00 -11.92
N GLY A 40 -0.26 -2.23 -12.48
CA GLY A 40 0.30 -1.07 -11.82
C GLY A 40 1.38 -0.38 -12.62
N PHE A 41 1.98 0.61 -12.00
CA PHE A 41 3.08 1.39 -12.54
C PHE A 41 4.12 1.73 -11.46
N THR A 42 5.30 2.10 -11.89
CA THR A 42 6.40 2.54 -11.04
C THR A 42 6.76 3.98 -11.34
N ILE A 43 6.80 4.84 -10.32
CA ILE A 43 7.42 6.15 -10.36
C ILE A 43 8.90 5.93 -10.04
N SER A 44 9.79 6.36 -10.92
CA SER A 44 11.21 5.99 -10.92
C SER A 44 12.03 6.56 -9.76
N THR A 45 13.21 5.98 -9.53
CA THR A 45 14.19 6.52 -8.58
C THR A 45 14.70 7.91 -9.00
N GLU A 46 14.70 8.21 -10.30
CA GLU A 46 15.07 9.54 -10.80
C GLU A 46 14.05 10.61 -10.41
N ALA A 47 12.74 10.25 -10.39
CA ALA A 47 11.71 11.13 -9.86
C ALA A 47 11.94 11.45 -8.37
N CYS A 48 12.39 10.47 -7.58
CA CYS A 48 12.75 10.69 -6.17
C CYS A 48 13.93 11.65 -6.03
N THR A 49 14.96 11.51 -6.84
CA THR A 49 16.13 12.40 -6.83
C THR A 49 15.71 13.83 -7.14
N GLU A 50 14.94 14.01 -8.21
CA GLU A 50 14.47 15.33 -8.63
C GLU A 50 13.49 15.97 -7.63
N TYR A 51 12.61 15.17 -7.02
CA TYR A 51 11.76 15.59 -5.91
C TYR A 51 12.59 16.12 -4.74
N ASN A 52 13.67 15.43 -4.36
CA ASN A 52 14.52 15.85 -3.25
C ASN A 52 15.32 17.12 -3.58
N GLU A 53 15.86 17.25 -4.79
CA GLU A 53 16.60 18.40 -5.26
C GLU A 53 15.69 19.61 -5.53
N GLY A 54 14.46 19.37 -5.96
CA GLY A 54 13.44 20.37 -6.29
C GLY A 54 12.66 20.91 -5.07
N GLY A 55 13.17 20.75 -3.85
CA GLY A 55 12.53 21.29 -2.65
C GLY A 55 11.36 20.44 -2.14
N LYS A 56 11.39 19.16 -2.36
CA LYS A 56 10.39 18.15 -1.91
C LYS A 56 9.00 18.40 -2.47
N LYS A 57 8.94 18.70 -3.78
CA LYS A 57 7.70 18.87 -4.54
C LYS A 57 7.75 18.03 -5.82
N LEU A 58 6.61 17.48 -6.19
CA LEU A 58 6.45 16.91 -7.52
C LEU A 58 6.39 18.03 -8.55
N THR A 59 7.07 17.85 -9.69
CA THR A 59 6.93 18.77 -10.83
C THR A 59 5.64 18.53 -11.57
N ASP A 60 5.14 19.52 -12.30
CA ASP A 60 3.93 19.36 -13.13
C ASP A 60 4.09 18.20 -14.11
N GLU A 61 5.28 18.02 -14.70
CA GLU A 61 5.59 16.90 -15.59
C GLU A 61 5.46 15.54 -14.90
N MET A 62 5.88 15.41 -13.62
CA MET A 62 5.70 14.18 -12.85
C MET A 62 4.22 13.92 -12.57
N ILE A 63 3.47 14.95 -12.19
CA ILE A 63 2.03 14.87 -11.91
C ILE A 63 1.29 14.42 -13.17
N ASP A 64 1.53 15.05 -14.32
CA ASP A 64 0.93 14.68 -15.60
C ASP A 64 1.21 13.22 -15.96
N GLN A 65 2.46 12.75 -15.79
CA GLN A 65 2.81 11.36 -16.07
C GLN A 65 2.15 10.38 -15.10
N ILE A 66 2.00 10.73 -13.83
CA ILE A 66 1.26 9.91 -12.84
C ILE A 66 -0.22 9.82 -13.23
N GLU A 67 -0.83 10.94 -13.64
CA GLU A 67 -2.23 10.95 -14.07
C GLU A 67 -2.47 10.14 -15.34
N VAL A 68 -1.58 10.22 -16.31
CA VAL A 68 -1.64 9.40 -17.54
C VAL A 68 -1.49 7.91 -17.20
N ALA A 69 -0.56 7.56 -16.32
CA ALA A 69 -0.37 6.17 -15.89
C ALA A 69 -1.58 5.65 -15.08
N LEU A 70 -2.16 6.49 -14.22
CA LEU A 70 -3.39 6.16 -13.50
C LEU A 70 -4.55 5.90 -14.46
N ALA A 71 -4.77 6.77 -15.45
CA ALA A 71 -5.83 6.58 -16.43
C ALA A 71 -5.66 5.26 -17.22
N LYS A 72 -4.43 4.90 -17.60
CA LYS A 72 -4.13 3.59 -18.22
C LYS A 72 -4.41 2.42 -17.27
N LEU A 73 -4.04 2.56 -15.99
CA LEU A 73 -4.32 1.55 -14.99
C LEU A 73 -5.82 1.34 -14.80
N GLU A 74 -6.60 2.41 -14.75
CA GLU A 74 -8.06 2.38 -14.65
C GLU A 74 -8.71 1.69 -15.85
N GLU A 75 -8.24 2.01 -17.06
CA GLU A 75 -8.69 1.38 -18.31
C GLU A 75 -8.44 -0.13 -18.30
N ILE A 76 -7.20 -0.56 -18.00
CA ILE A 76 -6.81 -1.97 -17.99
C ILE A 76 -7.54 -2.74 -16.88
N ALA A 77 -7.73 -2.12 -15.72
CA ALA A 77 -8.41 -2.73 -14.58
C ALA A 77 -9.94 -2.77 -14.72
N GLY A 78 -10.51 -1.94 -15.63
CA GLY A 78 -11.96 -1.74 -15.75
C GLY A 78 -12.58 -1.16 -14.47
N LYS A 79 -11.82 -0.32 -13.75
CA LYS A 79 -12.20 0.30 -12.46
C LYS A 79 -11.69 1.72 -12.43
N LYS A 80 -12.27 2.57 -11.56
CA LYS A 80 -11.78 3.93 -11.35
C LYS A 80 -11.44 4.20 -9.89
N LEU A 81 -10.41 4.98 -9.68
CA LEU A 81 -9.99 5.43 -8.36
C LEU A 81 -11.09 6.32 -7.76
N GLY A 82 -11.65 5.93 -6.61
CA GLY A 82 -12.75 6.65 -5.96
C GLY A 82 -14.13 6.46 -6.59
N ASP A 83 -14.31 5.52 -7.51
CA ASP A 83 -15.59 5.24 -8.15
C ASP A 83 -16.67 4.82 -7.15
N PRO A 84 -17.90 5.34 -7.24
CA PRO A 84 -18.98 5.02 -6.32
C PRO A 84 -19.56 3.61 -6.48
N GLU A 85 -19.28 2.91 -7.58
CA GLU A 85 -19.85 1.58 -7.86
C GLU A 85 -18.80 0.47 -7.98
N ASN A 86 -17.64 0.76 -8.59
CA ASN A 86 -16.57 -0.20 -8.83
C ASN A 86 -15.19 0.41 -8.55
N PRO A 87 -14.91 0.78 -7.29
CA PRO A 87 -13.70 1.50 -6.95
C PRO A 87 -12.42 0.70 -7.23
N LEU A 88 -11.45 1.35 -7.87
CA LEU A 88 -10.08 0.90 -7.91
C LEU A 88 -9.42 1.23 -6.57
N LEU A 89 -8.84 0.25 -5.93
CA LEU A 89 -7.98 0.47 -4.76
C LEU A 89 -6.55 0.11 -5.12
N VAL A 90 -5.60 0.93 -4.68
CA VAL A 90 -4.18 0.71 -4.94
C VAL A 90 -3.35 0.70 -3.66
N SER A 91 -2.23 0.00 -3.73
CA SER A 91 -1.14 0.13 -2.77
C SER A 91 -0.08 1.08 -3.33
N VAL A 92 0.49 1.92 -2.47
CA VAL A 92 1.62 2.80 -2.79
C VAL A 92 2.79 2.38 -1.92
N ARG A 93 3.81 1.81 -2.54
CA ARG A 93 4.91 1.12 -1.83
C ARG A 93 6.27 1.57 -2.33
N SER A 94 7.23 1.70 -1.42
CA SER A 94 8.62 1.95 -1.76
C SER A 94 9.25 0.79 -2.54
N GLY A 95 10.22 1.13 -3.39
CA GLY A 95 10.99 0.18 -4.19
C GLY A 95 12.42 0.64 -4.37
N ALA A 96 13.25 0.58 -3.32
CA ALA A 96 14.68 0.92 -3.43
C ALA A 96 15.45 -0.11 -4.27
N ARG A 97 16.62 0.30 -4.80
CA ARG A 97 17.54 -0.58 -5.56
C ARG A 97 18.03 -1.75 -4.71
N ALA A 98 18.32 -1.49 -3.42
CA ALA A 98 18.61 -2.51 -2.43
C ALA A 98 17.37 -2.85 -1.60
N SER A 99 17.24 -4.10 -1.17
CA SER A 99 16.17 -4.48 -0.26
C SER A 99 16.40 -3.85 1.11
N MET A 100 15.39 -3.14 1.62
CA MET A 100 15.42 -2.46 2.92
C MET A 100 14.14 -2.80 3.70
N PRO A 101 13.97 -4.04 4.20
CA PRO A 101 12.74 -4.51 4.81
C PRO A 101 12.35 -3.68 6.04
N GLY A 102 11.11 -3.19 6.10
CA GLY A 102 10.59 -2.40 7.22
C GLY A 102 11.16 -0.99 7.37
N MET A 103 12.07 -0.55 6.47
CA MET A 103 12.73 0.74 6.61
C MET A 103 11.95 1.91 6.01
N MET A 104 11.12 1.64 5.02
CA MET A 104 10.34 2.65 4.30
C MET A 104 8.86 2.36 4.37
N ASP A 105 8.07 3.39 4.08
CA ASP A 105 6.65 3.38 4.31
C ASP A 105 5.85 2.76 3.15
N THR A 106 4.61 2.37 3.47
CA THR A 106 3.63 1.78 2.55
C THR A 106 2.27 2.37 2.89
N VAL A 107 1.45 2.64 1.87
CA VAL A 107 0.04 2.99 2.03
C VAL A 107 -0.79 1.96 1.26
N LEU A 108 -1.75 1.33 1.93
CA LEU A 108 -2.66 0.34 1.36
C LEU A 108 -4.09 0.87 1.31
N ASN A 109 -4.94 0.25 0.50
CA ASN A 109 -6.36 0.59 0.34
C ASN A 109 -6.61 2.04 -0.10
N LEU A 110 -5.62 2.67 -0.75
CA LEU A 110 -5.74 4.03 -1.25
C LEU A 110 -6.79 4.08 -2.36
N GLY A 111 -7.61 5.12 -2.33
CA GLY A 111 -8.77 5.30 -3.20
C GLY A 111 -10.10 5.22 -2.46
N LEU A 112 -10.07 4.79 -1.18
CA LEU A 112 -11.25 4.82 -0.32
C LEU A 112 -11.54 6.25 0.17
N ASN A 113 -12.81 6.58 0.12
CA ASN A 113 -13.43 7.77 0.69
C ASN A 113 -14.86 7.42 1.12
N ASP A 114 -15.63 8.39 1.60
CA ASP A 114 -16.99 8.17 2.12
C ASP A 114 -17.96 7.65 1.05
N ILE A 115 -17.68 7.88 -0.22
CA ILE A 115 -18.50 7.43 -1.34
C ILE A 115 -18.04 6.04 -1.82
N SER A 116 -16.76 5.89 -2.08
CA SER A 116 -16.21 4.65 -2.66
C SER A 116 -16.25 3.46 -1.69
N VAL A 117 -16.28 3.69 -0.36
CA VAL A 117 -16.46 2.61 0.63
C VAL A 117 -17.83 1.94 0.49
N GLU A 118 -18.88 2.72 0.21
CA GLU A 118 -20.22 2.18 -0.04
C GLU A 118 -20.26 1.40 -1.36
N GLY A 119 -19.59 1.91 -2.40
CA GLY A 119 -19.41 1.17 -3.66
C GLY A 119 -18.72 -0.17 -3.47
N LEU A 120 -17.63 -0.18 -2.68
CA LEU A 120 -16.92 -1.41 -2.34
C LEU A 120 -17.80 -2.39 -1.56
N ALA A 121 -18.56 -1.90 -0.57
CA ALA A 121 -19.50 -2.69 0.21
C ALA A 121 -20.56 -3.35 -0.67
N LYS A 122 -21.19 -2.58 -1.57
CA LYS A 122 -22.19 -3.05 -2.52
C LYS A 122 -21.61 -4.08 -3.50
N LYS A 123 -20.44 -3.77 -4.09
CA LYS A 123 -19.79 -4.61 -5.10
C LYS A 123 -19.36 -5.96 -4.54
N THR A 124 -18.88 -6.00 -3.30
CA THR A 124 -18.43 -7.23 -2.65
C THR A 124 -19.52 -7.98 -1.88
N GLY A 125 -20.67 -7.33 -1.63
CA GLY A 125 -21.68 -7.84 -0.73
C GLY A 125 -21.21 -7.94 0.73
N ASN A 126 -20.10 -7.27 1.07
CA ASN A 126 -19.45 -7.39 2.37
C ASN A 126 -19.12 -6.00 2.95
N THR A 127 -20.09 -5.41 3.63
CA THR A 127 -19.96 -4.10 4.27
C THR A 127 -18.87 -4.10 5.34
N ARG A 128 -18.72 -5.24 6.07
CA ARG A 128 -17.68 -5.37 7.09
C ARG A 128 -16.29 -5.24 6.47
N PHE A 129 -16.01 -5.94 5.39
CA PHE A 129 -14.75 -5.86 4.66
C PHE A 129 -14.46 -4.44 4.18
N ALA A 130 -15.46 -3.76 3.60
CA ALA A 130 -15.28 -2.42 3.06
C ALA A 130 -14.88 -1.42 4.15
N TYR A 131 -15.58 -1.43 5.29
CA TYR A 131 -15.29 -0.51 6.39
C TYR A 131 -14.03 -0.89 7.18
N ASP A 132 -13.68 -2.18 7.28
CA ASP A 132 -12.37 -2.60 7.80
C ASP A 132 -11.22 -2.07 6.94
N SER A 133 -11.38 -2.15 5.62
CA SER A 133 -10.39 -1.59 4.68
C SER A 133 -10.30 -0.07 4.80
N TYR A 134 -11.43 0.63 4.98
CA TYR A 134 -11.44 2.08 5.08
C TYR A 134 -10.82 2.59 6.40
N ARG A 135 -11.16 2.00 7.55
CA ARG A 135 -10.53 2.38 8.82
C ARG A 135 -9.01 2.16 8.80
N ARG A 136 -8.55 1.03 8.22
CA ARG A 136 -7.12 0.72 8.04
C ARG A 136 -6.44 1.76 7.15
N PHE A 137 -7.10 2.17 6.06
CA PHE A 137 -6.59 3.21 5.17
C PHE A 137 -6.46 4.55 5.89
N ILE A 138 -7.48 5.00 6.63
CA ILE A 138 -7.44 6.27 7.37
C ILE A 138 -6.27 6.27 8.36
N MET A 139 -6.12 5.22 9.16
CA MET A 139 -5.03 5.10 10.13
C MET A 139 -3.66 5.12 9.44
N MET A 140 -3.49 4.33 8.39
CA MET A 140 -2.22 4.23 7.67
C MET A 140 -1.87 5.53 6.95
N PHE A 141 -2.84 6.18 6.30
CA PHE A 141 -2.63 7.46 5.65
C PHE A 141 -2.28 8.56 6.66
N ALA A 142 -2.99 8.61 7.78
CA ALA A 142 -2.71 9.57 8.83
C ALA A 142 -1.30 9.40 9.43
N ASP A 143 -0.88 8.17 9.69
CA ASP A 143 0.45 7.88 10.25
C ASP A 143 1.56 8.14 9.23
N VAL A 144 1.45 7.56 8.04
CA VAL A 144 2.53 7.57 7.03
C VAL A 144 2.61 8.89 6.29
N VAL A 145 1.48 9.46 5.88
CA VAL A 145 1.47 10.66 5.02
C VAL A 145 1.58 11.94 5.83
N ILE A 146 0.87 11.96 6.96
CA ILE A 146 0.69 13.17 7.77
C ILE A 146 1.58 13.17 9.01
N GLY A 147 1.89 12.00 9.58
CA GLY A 147 2.70 11.86 10.79
C GLY A 147 1.87 11.86 12.09
N VAL A 148 0.57 11.60 11.99
CA VAL A 148 -0.30 11.40 13.16
C VAL A 148 -0.04 10.01 13.75
N SER A 149 0.45 9.95 15.00
CA SER A 149 0.86 8.68 15.61
C SER A 149 -0.21 7.59 15.54
N LYS A 150 0.14 6.45 14.98
CA LYS A 150 -0.68 5.22 14.90
C LYS A 150 -1.26 4.82 16.26
N SER A 151 -0.51 5.02 17.34
CA SER A 151 -0.95 4.67 18.70
C SER A 151 -2.22 5.40 19.16
N LYS A 152 -2.52 6.58 18.61
CA LYS A 152 -3.78 7.30 18.90
C LYS A 152 -4.98 6.51 18.39
N PHE A 153 -4.85 5.93 17.19
CA PHE A 153 -5.90 5.14 16.54
C PHE A 153 -6.04 3.77 17.20
N GLU A 154 -4.93 3.08 17.46
CA GLU A 154 -4.92 1.76 18.13
C GLU A 154 -5.57 1.82 19.49
N ARG A 155 -5.22 2.81 20.32
CA ARG A 155 -5.86 3.00 21.63
C ARG A 155 -7.37 3.18 21.51
N LYS A 156 -7.85 4.00 20.57
CA LYS A 156 -9.28 4.21 20.38
C LYS A 156 -10.00 2.98 19.83
N LEU A 157 -9.34 2.18 19.02
CA LEU A 157 -9.85 0.89 18.58
C LEU A 157 -10.00 -0.08 19.75
N ASP A 158 -9.00 -0.16 20.64
CA ASP A 158 -9.02 -1.04 21.80
C ASP A 158 -10.11 -0.60 22.81
N GLU A 159 -10.20 0.70 23.12
CA GLU A 159 -11.28 1.27 23.93
C GLU A 159 -12.67 0.92 23.36
N TYR A 160 -12.82 1.00 22.01
CA TYR A 160 -14.07 0.64 21.35
C TYR A 160 -14.37 -0.86 21.45
N LYS A 161 -13.38 -1.74 21.20
CA LYS A 161 -13.53 -3.20 21.35
C LYS A 161 -13.98 -3.58 22.75
N GLU A 162 -13.34 -3.01 23.78
CA GLU A 162 -13.73 -3.23 25.18
C GLU A 162 -15.19 -2.83 25.42
N SER A 163 -15.63 -1.69 24.88
CA SER A 163 -16.99 -1.17 25.08
C SER A 163 -18.09 -2.07 24.48
N VAL A 164 -17.77 -2.85 23.44
CA VAL A 164 -18.71 -3.78 22.78
C VAL A 164 -18.45 -5.25 23.10
N GLY A 165 -17.47 -5.54 23.98
CA GLY A 165 -17.10 -6.90 24.36
C GLY A 165 -16.40 -7.72 23.27
N ALA A 166 -15.81 -7.06 22.27
CA ALA A 166 -15.05 -7.70 21.21
C ALA A 166 -13.60 -7.95 21.67
N LYS A 167 -13.07 -9.15 21.40
CA LYS A 167 -11.70 -9.52 21.75
C LYS A 167 -10.73 -9.25 20.59
N TYR A 168 -11.16 -9.53 19.36
CA TYR A 168 -10.36 -9.38 18.16
C TYR A 168 -11.02 -8.40 17.19
N ASP A 169 -10.25 -7.83 16.29
CA ASP A 169 -10.78 -6.98 15.20
C ASP A 169 -11.80 -7.73 14.34
N THR A 170 -11.65 -9.05 14.23
CA THR A 170 -12.58 -9.93 13.49
C THR A 170 -13.95 -10.05 14.15
N ASP A 171 -14.08 -9.75 15.44
CA ASP A 171 -15.34 -9.81 16.17
C ASP A 171 -16.22 -8.58 15.93
N LEU A 172 -15.61 -7.48 15.41
CA LEU A 172 -16.33 -6.25 15.10
C LEU A 172 -17.28 -6.44 13.92
N THR A 173 -18.52 -6.02 14.10
CA THR A 173 -19.55 -6.02 13.06
C THR A 173 -19.34 -4.90 12.04
N ALA A 174 -20.09 -4.89 10.95
CA ALA A 174 -20.06 -3.81 9.97
C ALA A 174 -20.44 -2.45 10.60
N GLU A 175 -21.44 -2.44 11.50
CA GLU A 175 -21.89 -1.21 12.19
C GLU A 175 -20.82 -0.72 13.18
N ASP A 176 -20.12 -1.61 13.86
CA ASP A 176 -18.99 -1.24 14.72
C ASP A 176 -17.87 -0.59 13.91
N LEU A 177 -17.53 -1.16 12.77
CA LEU A 177 -16.48 -0.63 11.88
C LEU A 177 -16.85 0.71 11.26
N LYS A 178 -18.14 0.96 10.98
CA LYS A 178 -18.62 2.31 10.60
C LYS A 178 -18.36 3.34 11.71
N LYS A 179 -18.67 2.97 12.96
CA LYS A 179 -18.43 3.85 14.12
C LYS A 179 -16.93 4.08 14.34
N VAL A 180 -16.11 3.02 14.25
CA VAL A 180 -14.65 3.12 14.35
C VAL A 180 -14.09 4.03 13.25
N THR A 181 -14.60 3.92 12.01
CA THR A 181 -14.21 4.80 10.90
C THR A 181 -14.51 6.28 11.21
N ALA A 182 -15.68 6.56 11.78
CA ALA A 182 -16.05 7.91 12.20
C ALA A 182 -15.13 8.43 13.32
N ILE A 183 -14.80 7.59 14.31
CA ILE A 183 -13.83 7.92 15.37
C ILE A 183 -12.45 8.23 14.77
N PHE A 184 -11.98 7.46 13.81
CA PHE A 184 -10.69 7.67 13.17
C PHE A 184 -10.65 8.98 12.35
N LYS A 185 -11.72 9.31 11.66
CA LYS A 185 -11.86 10.61 10.98
C LYS A 185 -11.85 11.77 11.96
N GLN A 186 -12.48 11.60 13.15
CA GLN A 186 -12.45 12.61 14.19
C GLN A 186 -11.03 12.81 14.77
N ILE A 187 -10.26 11.72 15.00
CA ILE A 187 -8.86 11.81 15.42
C ILE A 187 -8.03 12.61 14.40
N TYR A 188 -8.27 12.37 13.11
CA TYR A 188 -7.58 13.09 12.03
C TYR A 188 -7.94 14.58 12.05
N LEU A 189 -9.23 14.89 12.18
CA LEU A 189 -9.73 16.27 12.25
C LEU A 189 -9.18 17.02 13.48
N ASP A 190 -9.18 16.38 14.64
CA ASP A 190 -8.68 16.98 15.90
C ASP A 190 -7.17 17.27 15.84
N ASP A 191 -6.40 16.42 15.14
CA ASP A 191 -4.95 16.57 15.01
C ASP A 191 -4.58 17.60 13.94
N GLN A 192 -5.28 17.59 12.78
CA GLN A 192 -4.91 18.38 11.60
C GLN A 192 -5.74 19.66 11.42
N GLY A 193 -6.85 19.83 12.14
CA GLY A 193 -7.77 20.95 11.96
C GLY A 193 -8.52 20.95 10.62
N LYS A 194 -8.46 19.84 9.87
CA LYS A 194 -9.17 19.66 8.58
C LYS A 194 -9.67 18.22 8.45
N GLU A 195 -10.70 18.02 7.65
CA GLU A 195 -11.26 16.70 7.38
C GLU A 195 -10.28 15.78 6.64
N PHE A 196 -10.49 14.46 6.80
CA PHE A 196 -9.76 13.45 6.06
C PHE A 196 -9.98 13.65 4.55
N PRO A 197 -8.90 13.64 3.72
CA PRO A 197 -8.98 13.96 2.30
C PRO A 197 -9.90 12.97 1.54
N GLN A 198 -10.88 13.51 0.84
CA GLN A 198 -11.87 12.73 0.08
C GLN A 198 -11.54 12.63 -1.41
N ASN A 199 -10.57 13.42 -1.92
CA ASN A 199 -10.12 13.35 -3.31
C ASN A 199 -9.07 12.24 -3.48
N PRO A 200 -9.36 11.14 -4.21
CA PRO A 200 -8.44 10.01 -4.32
C PRO A 200 -7.17 10.33 -5.11
N LYS A 201 -7.18 11.30 -6.02
CA LYS A 201 -5.97 11.74 -6.74
C LYS A 201 -5.03 12.49 -5.80
N GLU A 202 -5.56 13.37 -4.95
CA GLU A 202 -4.76 14.04 -3.91
C GLU A 202 -4.17 13.02 -2.94
N GLN A 203 -4.97 12.02 -2.51
CA GLN A 203 -4.47 10.92 -1.68
C GLN A 203 -3.29 10.20 -2.35
N LEU A 204 -3.35 9.94 -3.67
CA LEU A 204 -2.29 9.26 -4.40
C LEU A 204 -1.00 10.09 -4.47
N LEU A 205 -1.10 11.36 -4.81
CA LEU A 205 0.07 12.25 -4.88
C LEU A 205 0.72 12.44 -3.52
N GLU A 206 -0.07 12.65 -2.47
CA GLU A 206 0.44 12.77 -1.09
C GLU A 206 1.11 11.48 -0.62
N ALA A 207 0.53 10.31 -0.92
CA ALA A 207 1.13 9.02 -0.59
C ALA A 207 2.45 8.78 -1.35
N ALA A 208 2.53 9.15 -2.63
CA ALA A 208 3.77 9.05 -3.40
C ALA A 208 4.87 9.94 -2.81
N MET A 209 4.54 11.18 -2.46
CA MET A 209 5.46 12.09 -1.77
C MET A 209 5.89 11.56 -0.40
N ALA A 210 4.97 10.95 0.36
CA ALA A 210 5.28 10.34 1.65
C ALA A 210 6.27 9.19 1.50
N VAL A 211 6.10 8.34 0.50
CA VAL A 211 7.06 7.27 0.19
C VAL A 211 8.42 7.83 -0.20
N PHE A 212 8.50 8.91 -0.97
CA PHE A 212 9.78 9.58 -1.25
C PHE A 212 10.42 10.14 0.04
N ARG A 213 9.63 10.81 0.90
CA ARG A 213 10.10 11.31 2.20
C ARG A 213 10.62 10.19 3.11
N SER A 214 10.04 8.99 3.02
CA SER A 214 10.43 7.85 3.86
C SER A 214 11.86 7.37 3.60
N TRP A 215 12.48 7.76 2.48
CA TRP A 215 13.91 7.57 2.25
C TRP A 215 14.77 8.26 3.30
N ASP A 216 14.29 9.37 3.86
CA ASP A 216 14.95 10.17 4.89
C ASP A 216 14.56 9.78 6.33
N ASN A 217 13.71 8.79 6.52
CA ASN A 217 13.36 8.32 7.86
C ASN A 217 14.59 7.90 8.65
N PRO A 218 14.66 8.17 9.97
CA PRO A 218 15.81 7.81 10.81
C PRO A 218 16.23 6.34 10.69
N ARG A 219 15.25 5.42 10.68
CA ARG A 219 15.50 3.99 10.51
C ARG A 219 16.11 3.67 9.13
N ALA A 220 15.64 4.31 8.07
CA ALA A 220 16.17 4.12 6.71
C ALA A 220 17.59 4.69 6.60
N PHE A 221 17.85 5.84 7.21
CA PHE A 221 19.19 6.45 7.28
C PHE A 221 20.20 5.53 7.96
N VAL A 222 19.87 4.99 9.15
CA VAL A 222 20.75 4.08 9.89
C VAL A 222 21.01 2.81 9.08
N TYR A 223 19.96 2.21 8.50
CA TYR A 223 20.09 1.00 7.69
C TYR A 223 21.00 1.21 6.47
N ARG A 224 20.84 2.34 5.76
CA ARG A 224 21.69 2.67 4.61
C ARG A 224 23.16 2.78 5.01
N ARG A 225 23.44 3.45 6.12
CA ARG A 225 24.83 3.56 6.64
C ARG A 225 25.45 2.22 6.99
N MET A 226 24.67 1.33 7.58
CA MET A 226 25.14 -0.01 7.98
C MET A 226 25.37 -0.94 6.79
N ASN A 227 24.76 -0.66 5.65
CA ASN A 227 24.81 -1.51 4.45
C ASN A 227 25.47 -0.82 3.24
N ASP A 228 26.20 0.28 3.47
CA ASP A 228 26.90 1.06 2.42
C ASP A 228 26.01 1.43 1.22
N ILE A 229 24.73 1.74 1.48
CA ILE A 229 23.76 2.13 0.43
C ILE A 229 23.85 3.65 0.22
N PRO A 230 24.25 4.11 -1.00
CA PRO A 230 24.37 5.53 -1.30
C PRO A 230 23.07 6.30 -1.16
N TYR A 231 23.10 7.47 -0.56
CA TYR A 231 21.94 8.36 -0.44
C TYR A 231 21.34 8.74 -1.81
N SER A 232 22.21 8.95 -2.80
CA SER A 232 21.85 9.35 -4.16
C SER A 232 21.02 8.32 -4.94
N TRP A 233 20.88 7.08 -4.40
CA TRP A 233 20.07 6.07 -5.08
C TRP A 233 18.57 6.36 -5.02
N GLY A 234 18.10 7.02 -3.97
CA GLY A 234 16.68 7.26 -3.77
C GLY A 234 15.84 5.99 -3.70
N THR A 235 14.54 6.16 -3.79
CA THR A 235 13.58 5.06 -3.88
C THR A 235 12.64 5.27 -5.05
N ALA A 236 12.22 4.20 -5.71
CA ALA A 236 11.06 4.22 -6.59
C ALA A 236 9.76 4.08 -5.76
N VAL A 237 8.63 4.44 -6.36
CA VAL A 237 7.30 4.23 -5.80
C VAL A 237 6.51 3.31 -6.72
N ASN A 238 6.02 2.20 -6.19
CA ASN A 238 5.17 1.27 -6.92
C ASN A 238 3.72 1.51 -6.55
N VAL A 239 2.92 1.90 -7.52
CA VAL A 239 1.45 2.03 -7.43
C VAL A 239 0.85 0.79 -8.08
N GLN A 240 0.16 -0.03 -7.30
CA GLN A 240 -0.32 -1.34 -7.76
C GLN A 240 -1.75 -1.59 -7.31
N MET A 241 -2.59 -2.06 -8.23
CA MET A 241 -3.94 -2.51 -7.92
C MET A 241 -3.93 -3.53 -6.79
N MET A 242 -4.81 -3.36 -5.82
CA MET A 242 -4.97 -4.29 -4.72
C MET A 242 -5.78 -5.51 -5.11
N VAL A 243 -5.36 -6.65 -4.58
CA VAL A 243 -6.13 -7.89 -4.46
C VAL A 243 -6.30 -8.21 -2.99
N PHE A 244 -7.39 -8.87 -2.62
CA PHE A 244 -7.79 -8.98 -1.23
C PHE A 244 -7.91 -10.44 -0.79
N GLY A 245 -7.14 -10.82 0.23
CA GLY A 245 -7.24 -12.11 0.90
C GLY A 245 -8.26 -12.13 2.05
N ASN A 246 -8.89 -10.97 2.37
CA ASN A 246 -9.81 -10.80 3.49
C ASN A 246 -11.26 -10.48 3.05
N MET A 247 -11.67 -10.96 1.89
CA MET A 247 -13.05 -10.81 1.39
C MET A 247 -14.03 -11.81 1.99
N GLY A 248 -13.55 -12.81 2.70
CA GLY A 248 -14.35 -13.89 3.30
C GLY A 248 -13.56 -15.19 3.38
N ASN A 249 -14.20 -16.25 3.85
CA ASN A 249 -13.58 -17.56 4.11
C ASN A 249 -13.09 -18.30 2.85
N THR A 250 -13.45 -17.82 1.66
CA THR A 250 -12.96 -18.33 0.37
C THR A 250 -11.76 -17.58 -0.17
N SER A 251 -11.28 -16.57 0.58
CA SER A 251 -10.11 -15.76 0.25
C SER A 251 -8.99 -16.03 1.24
N GLY A 252 -7.75 -15.83 0.82
CA GLY A 252 -6.59 -15.97 1.69
C GLY A 252 -5.38 -15.22 1.17
N THR A 253 -4.41 -15.05 2.03
CA THR A 253 -3.10 -14.47 1.72
C THR A 253 -2.01 -15.37 2.26
N GLY A 254 -0.92 -15.51 1.52
CA GLY A 254 0.19 -16.35 1.95
C GLY A 254 1.54 -15.85 1.43
N VAL A 255 2.58 -16.44 1.98
CA VAL A 255 3.97 -16.28 1.54
C VAL A 255 4.51 -17.65 1.16
N ALA A 256 5.11 -17.75 -0.02
CA ALA A 256 5.70 -19.01 -0.50
C ALA A 256 7.16 -18.79 -0.89
N PHE A 257 7.98 -19.79 -0.60
CA PHE A 257 9.39 -19.85 -0.94
C PHE A 257 9.61 -21.03 -1.90
N THR A 258 10.43 -20.82 -2.91
CA THR A 258 10.81 -21.88 -3.88
C THR A 258 11.81 -22.87 -3.33
N ARG A 259 12.33 -22.62 -2.11
CA ARG A 259 13.21 -23.51 -1.35
C ARG A 259 12.83 -23.45 0.12
N ASN A 260 13.07 -24.55 0.82
CA ASN A 260 12.98 -24.58 2.27
C ASN A 260 14.05 -23.64 2.85
N ALA A 261 13.61 -22.60 3.58
CA ALA A 261 14.48 -21.58 4.13
C ALA A 261 15.44 -22.12 5.24
N ALA A 262 15.06 -23.22 5.91
CA ALA A 262 15.88 -23.82 6.97
C ALA A 262 16.90 -24.82 6.44
N THR A 263 16.57 -25.61 5.40
CA THR A 263 17.41 -26.71 4.91
C THR A 263 18.10 -26.41 3.57
N GLY A 264 17.62 -25.43 2.81
CA GLY A 264 18.05 -25.13 1.43
C GLY A 264 17.52 -26.12 0.38
N GLU A 265 16.75 -27.12 0.77
CA GLU A 265 16.16 -28.10 -0.12
C GLU A 265 15.25 -27.44 -1.17
N LYS A 266 15.27 -27.92 -2.42
CA LYS A 266 14.41 -27.45 -3.50
C LYS A 266 13.01 -28.04 -3.34
N ALA A 267 12.31 -27.61 -2.29
CA ALA A 267 10.92 -27.91 -2.02
C ALA A 267 10.19 -26.61 -1.74
N MET A 268 8.96 -26.46 -2.21
CA MET A 268 8.14 -25.30 -1.87
C MET A 268 7.79 -25.35 -0.38
N LEU A 269 7.99 -24.22 0.28
CA LEU A 269 7.57 -23.99 1.68
C LEU A 269 6.70 -22.72 1.69
N GLY A 270 5.58 -22.76 2.37
CA GLY A 270 4.72 -21.59 2.46
C GLY A 270 3.83 -21.58 3.68
N GLU A 271 3.35 -20.41 4.02
CA GLU A 271 2.36 -20.18 5.06
C GLU A 271 1.23 -19.35 4.47
N TYR A 272 0.00 -19.60 4.90
CA TYR A 272 -1.15 -18.81 4.48
C TYR A 272 -2.15 -18.60 5.63
N LEU A 273 -2.91 -17.52 5.50
CA LEU A 273 -4.05 -17.21 6.36
C LEU A 273 -5.31 -17.07 5.51
N VAL A 274 -6.38 -17.70 5.96
CA VAL A 274 -7.72 -17.53 5.38
C VAL A 274 -8.32 -16.22 5.90
N ASN A 275 -9.02 -15.52 5.04
CA ASN A 275 -9.70 -14.26 5.36
C ASN A 275 -8.77 -13.19 6.01
N ALA A 276 -7.57 -13.02 5.45
CA ALA A 276 -6.53 -12.13 5.97
C ALA A 276 -5.88 -11.30 4.86
N GLN A 277 -5.42 -10.10 5.22
CA GLN A 277 -4.56 -9.27 4.36
C GLN A 277 -3.09 -9.68 4.48
N GLY A 278 -2.25 -9.23 3.53
CA GLY A 278 -0.81 -9.51 3.55
C GLY A 278 -0.10 -9.00 4.80
N GLU A 279 -0.57 -7.92 5.39
CA GLU A 279 -0.06 -7.38 6.66
C GLU A 279 -0.22 -8.36 7.82
N ASP A 280 -1.36 -9.05 7.88
CA ASP A 280 -1.69 -9.98 8.96
C ASP A 280 -0.75 -11.19 8.94
N VAL A 281 -0.34 -11.64 7.74
CA VAL A 281 0.65 -12.73 7.56
C VAL A 281 2.03 -12.29 8.02
N VAL A 282 2.46 -11.07 7.63
CA VAL A 282 3.80 -10.55 7.95
C VAL A 282 3.93 -10.17 9.43
N ALA A 283 2.85 -9.70 10.05
CA ALA A 283 2.82 -9.35 11.47
C ALA A 283 2.78 -10.56 12.41
N GLY A 284 2.55 -11.77 11.89
CA GLY A 284 2.51 -13.00 12.68
C GLY A 284 1.30 -13.11 13.62
N VAL A 285 0.22 -12.39 13.34
CA VAL A 285 -0.93 -12.24 14.25
C VAL A 285 -1.76 -13.52 14.40
N GLN A 286 -1.73 -14.42 13.43
CA GLN A 286 -2.25 -15.80 13.52
C GLN A 286 -1.56 -16.67 12.47
N ILE A 287 -0.91 -17.74 12.87
CA ILE A 287 -0.28 -18.68 11.94
C ILE A 287 -1.13 -19.95 11.87
N GLY A 288 -1.86 -20.12 10.77
CA GLY A 288 -2.30 -21.44 10.34
C GLY A 288 -1.21 -22.04 9.46
N ARG A 289 -0.58 -23.15 9.91
CA ARG A 289 0.44 -23.85 9.12
C ARG A 289 -0.24 -24.77 8.11
N ALA A 290 0.04 -24.58 6.83
CA ALA A 290 -0.10 -25.65 5.85
C ALA A 290 1.29 -26.04 5.34
N HIS A 291 1.66 -27.29 5.55
CA HIS A 291 2.74 -27.91 4.81
C HIS A 291 2.15 -28.45 3.50
N VAL A 292 2.66 -27.97 2.36
CA VAL A 292 2.38 -28.56 1.04
C VAL A 292 3.58 -29.40 0.66
#